data_af07994e10cb76f69bbfa75e4120d0ee
#
_entry.id   af07994e10cb76f69bbfa75e4120d0ee
#
_cell.length_a   1.000
_cell.length_b   1.000
_cell.length_c   1.000
_cell.angle_alpha   90.00
_cell.angle_beta   90.00
_cell.angle_gamma   90.00
#
_symmetry.space_group_name_H-M   'P 1'
#
loop_
_entity.id
_entity.type
_entity.pdbx_description
1 polymer ?
#
loop_
_entity_poly.entity_id
_entity_poly.type
_entity_poly.pdbx_seq_one_letter_code
_entity_poly.pdbx_strand_id
1 'polypeptide(L)'
;MTPVAAGSPLATVGETFAQRTRLSADVIRDFATMVGDHNPLHHDVAAARVAGYRSLIASGTHLGSILMAMTATHFARPSADKRPRLGLGLGFELTFRGPVYAEEDIDLRWAVTGVSWKESLVGWVTLLAGDARAGDRLLLAATGTLLVRAPGASR
;
A
#
# COMPACT_ATOMS: atom_id res chain seq x y z
N MET A 1 28.09 -21.09 13.02
CA MET A 1 26.89 -21.03 12.15
C MET A 1 27.34 -20.59 10.77
N THR A 2 27.14 -21.43 9.75
CA THR A 2 27.47 -21.08 8.37
C THR A 2 26.52 -19.97 7.90
N PRO A 3 27.02 -18.86 7.33
CA PRO A 3 26.13 -17.81 6.79
C PRO A 3 25.21 -18.41 5.72
N VAL A 4 23.93 -18.11 5.81
CA VAL A 4 22.98 -18.46 4.75
C VAL A 4 23.35 -17.61 3.53
N ALA A 5 23.87 -18.25 2.50
CA ALA A 5 24.24 -17.56 1.27
C ALA A 5 23.02 -16.87 0.65
N ALA A 6 23.18 -15.63 0.26
CA ALA A 6 22.17 -14.91 -0.51
C ALA A 6 21.96 -15.64 -1.85
N GLY A 7 20.79 -16.23 -2.02
CA GLY A 7 20.36 -16.72 -3.34
C GLY A 7 20.07 -15.53 -4.27
N SER A 8 19.54 -15.79 -5.47
CA SER A 8 19.06 -14.70 -6.34
C SER A 8 17.88 -13.97 -5.70
N PRO A 9 17.75 -12.64 -5.90
CA PRO A 9 16.64 -11.86 -5.37
C PRO A 9 15.27 -12.44 -5.73
N LEU A 10 14.32 -12.32 -4.78
CA LEU A 10 12.92 -12.73 -4.96
C LEU A 10 12.01 -11.57 -5.40
N ALA A 11 12.58 -10.37 -5.50
CA ALA A 11 11.98 -9.18 -6.10
C ALA A 11 13.00 -8.56 -7.05
N THR A 12 12.52 -7.80 -8.04
CA THR A 12 13.38 -7.20 -9.06
C THR A 12 13.14 -5.69 -9.10
N VAL A 13 14.22 -4.89 -9.13
CA VAL A 13 14.10 -3.44 -9.36
C VAL A 13 13.38 -3.19 -10.68
N GLY A 14 12.37 -2.32 -10.66
CA GLY A 14 11.49 -2.06 -11.78
C GLY A 14 10.25 -2.98 -11.83
N GLU A 15 10.12 -3.98 -10.96
CA GLU A 15 8.89 -4.76 -10.80
C GLU A 15 7.75 -3.81 -10.37
N THR A 16 6.62 -3.84 -11.10
CA THR A 16 5.48 -2.95 -10.85
C THR A 16 4.20 -3.74 -10.66
N PHE A 17 3.28 -3.20 -9.88
CA PHE A 17 1.94 -3.74 -9.73
C PHE A 17 0.94 -2.61 -9.46
N ALA A 18 -0.27 -2.78 -9.95
CA ALA A 18 -1.31 -1.77 -9.91
C ALA A 18 -2.67 -2.38 -9.61
N GLN A 19 -3.56 -1.54 -9.10
CA GLN A 19 -4.96 -1.87 -8.85
C GLN A 19 -5.81 -0.62 -9.08
N ARG A 20 -7.02 -0.80 -9.61
CA ARG A 20 -8.04 0.24 -9.59
C ARG A 20 -9.07 -0.07 -8.51
N THR A 21 -9.53 0.95 -7.81
CA THR A 21 -10.59 0.84 -6.81
C THR A 21 -11.53 2.02 -6.89
N ARG A 22 -12.71 1.86 -6.26
CA ARG A 22 -13.71 2.91 -6.07
C ARG A 22 -14.30 2.71 -4.67
N LEU A 23 -14.41 3.77 -3.90
CA LEU A 23 -14.97 3.73 -2.56
C LEU A 23 -16.38 4.31 -2.58
N SER A 24 -17.37 3.51 -2.26
CA SER A 24 -18.74 4.03 -2.04
C SER A 24 -18.79 4.85 -0.74
N ALA A 25 -19.80 5.69 -0.62
CA ALA A 25 -20.04 6.46 0.61
C ALA A 25 -20.20 5.54 1.83
N ASP A 26 -20.84 4.39 1.67
CA ASP A 26 -21.04 3.43 2.76
C ASP A 26 -19.72 2.78 3.18
N VAL A 27 -18.91 2.36 2.23
CA VAL A 27 -17.57 1.79 2.50
C VAL A 27 -16.66 2.80 3.22
N ILE A 28 -16.75 4.09 2.87
CA ILE A 28 -16.01 5.15 3.57
C ILE A 28 -16.45 5.26 5.03
N ARG A 29 -17.76 5.28 5.30
CA ARG A 29 -18.32 5.35 6.65
C ARG A 29 -17.99 4.12 7.49
N ASP A 30 -18.11 2.94 6.88
CA ASP A 30 -17.85 1.65 7.55
C ASP A 30 -16.40 1.56 7.98
N PHE A 31 -15.45 1.92 7.10
CA PHE A 31 -14.04 1.94 7.46
C PHE A 31 -13.75 2.92 8.59
N ALA A 32 -14.25 4.17 8.50
CA ALA A 32 -14.05 5.17 9.54
C ALA A 32 -14.62 4.69 10.89
N THR A 33 -15.81 4.10 10.89
CA THR A 33 -16.43 3.50 12.08
C THR A 33 -15.58 2.37 12.65
N MET A 34 -15.12 1.47 11.80
CA MET A 34 -14.32 0.29 12.19
C MET A 34 -13.01 0.68 12.89
N VAL A 35 -12.37 1.75 12.44
CA VAL A 35 -11.10 2.22 13.03
C VAL A 35 -11.29 3.26 14.13
N GLY A 36 -12.53 3.62 14.48
CA GLY A 36 -12.85 4.62 15.51
C GLY A 36 -12.58 6.06 15.07
N ASP A 37 -12.57 6.34 13.77
CA ASP A 37 -12.44 7.70 13.23
C ASP A 37 -13.81 8.36 13.16
N HIS A 38 -14.10 9.23 14.12
CA HIS A 38 -15.37 9.95 14.24
C HIS A 38 -15.34 11.33 13.59
N ASN A 39 -14.36 11.62 12.72
CA ASN A 39 -14.31 12.88 12.01
C ASN A 39 -15.54 13.02 11.08
N PRO A 40 -16.38 14.07 11.26
CA PRO A 40 -17.61 14.23 10.48
C PRO A 40 -17.41 14.21 8.97
N LEU A 41 -16.23 14.56 8.48
CA LEU A 41 -15.90 14.58 7.05
C LEU A 41 -16.03 13.20 6.37
N HIS A 42 -15.97 12.11 7.16
CA HIS A 42 -16.08 10.73 6.71
C HIS A 42 -17.49 10.14 6.90
N HIS A 43 -18.38 10.87 7.58
CA HIS A 43 -19.68 10.37 7.98
C HIS A 43 -20.86 11.19 7.43
N ASP A 44 -20.70 12.52 7.32
CA ASP A 44 -21.74 13.46 7.00
C ASP A 44 -21.38 14.34 5.80
N VAL A 45 -22.17 14.22 4.73
CA VAL A 45 -22.00 15.03 3.51
C VAL A 45 -22.21 16.52 3.78
N ALA A 46 -23.14 16.88 4.68
CA ALA A 46 -23.38 18.28 5.01
C ALA A 46 -22.18 18.90 5.74
N ALA A 47 -21.61 18.17 6.70
CA ALA A 47 -20.38 18.59 7.38
C ALA A 47 -19.20 18.73 6.41
N ALA A 48 -19.04 17.79 5.49
CA ALA A 48 -17.99 17.85 4.47
C ALA A 48 -18.16 19.09 3.58
N ARG A 49 -19.38 19.42 3.17
CA ARG A 49 -19.67 20.62 2.36
C ARG A 49 -19.39 21.91 3.11
N VAL A 50 -19.75 21.99 4.38
CA VAL A 50 -19.43 23.14 5.23
C VAL A 50 -17.91 23.32 5.35
N ALA A 51 -17.15 22.24 5.37
CA ALA A 51 -15.69 22.27 5.38
C ALA A 51 -15.04 22.56 4.00
N GLY A 52 -15.85 22.80 2.95
CA GLY A 52 -15.36 23.15 1.62
C GLY A 52 -15.12 21.97 0.67
N TYR A 53 -15.52 20.76 1.04
CA TYR A 53 -15.44 19.60 0.17
C TYR A 53 -16.74 19.44 -0.64
N ARG A 54 -16.65 18.95 -1.88
CA ARG A 54 -17.82 18.77 -2.75
C ARG A 54 -18.75 17.63 -2.29
N SER A 55 -18.24 16.69 -1.53
CA SER A 55 -18.96 15.51 -1.01
C SER A 55 -18.17 14.87 0.14
N LEU A 56 -18.67 13.74 0.64
CA LEU A 56 -17.99 12.89 1.61
C LEU A 56 -16.59 12.52 1.12
N ILE A 57 -15.61 12.56 2.00
CA ILE A 57 -14.24 12.16 1.71
C ILE A 57 -13.84 10.94 2.56
N ALA A 58 -13.03 10.06 2.01
CA ALA A 58 -12.43 8.97 2.74
C ALA A 58 -11.33 9.46 3.68
N SER A 59 -11.15 8.79 4.81
CA SER A 59 -9.96 8.92 5.62
C SER A 59 -8.71 8.60 4.79
N GLY A 60 -7.65 9.36 4.96
CA GLY A 60 -6.36 9.08 4.30
C GLY A 60 -5.83 7.70 4.65
N THR A 61 -6.04 7.25 5.88
CA THR A 61 -5.66 5.91 6.34
C THR A 61 -6.40 4.80 5.62
N HIS A 62 -7.65 5.03 5.16
CA HIS A 62 -8.40 4.08 4.35
C HIS A 62 -7.68 3.80 3.03
N LEU A 63 -7.34 4.85 2.28
CA LEU A 63 -6.60 4.70 1.02
C LEU A 63 -5.20 4.11 1.26
N GLY A 64 -4.53 4.54 2.32
CA GLY A 64 -3.24 4.00 2.73
C GLY A 64 -3.29 2.51 3.03
N SER A 65 -4.34 2.04 3.73
CA SER A 65 -4.54 0.62 4.04
C SER A 65 -4.69 -0.22 2.76
N ILE A 66 -5.44 0.26 1.77
CA ILE A 66 -5.59 -0.43 0.48
C ILE A 66 -4.24 -0.50 -0.24
N LEU A 67 -3.52 0.62 -0.30
CA LEU A 67 -2.21 0.67 -0.96
C LEU A 67 -1.19 -0.27 -0.29
N MET A 68 -1.14 -0.30 1.04
CA MET A 68 -0.29 -1.23 1.80
C MET A 68 -0.70 -2.69 1.59
N ALA A 69 -1.99 -3.01 1.60
CA ALA A 69 -2.49 -4.37 1.37
C ALA A 69 -2.11 -4.94 0.00
N MET A 70 -1.98 -4.08 -1.01
CA MET A 70 -1.50 -4.50 -2.34
C MET A 70 -0.11 -5.13 -2.28
N THR A 71 0.78 -4.65 -1.42
CA THR A 71 2.14 -5.20 -1.27
C THR A 71 2.09 -6.63 -0.73
N ALA A 72 1.28 -6.88 0.30
CA ALA A 72 1.10 -8.21 0.86
C ALA A 72 0.52 -9.19 -0.18
N THR A 73 -0.49 -8.76 -0.92
CA THR A 73 -1.12 -9.56 -1.98
C THR A 73 -0.16 -9.86 -3.12
N HIS A 74 0.62 -8.86 -3.55
CA HIS A 74 1.58 -9.02 -4.65
C HIS A 74 2.70 -9.99 -4.28
N PHE A 75 3.32 -9.80 -3.13
CA PHE A 75 4.45 -10.64 -2.68
C PHE A 75 4.03 -11.99 -2.08
N ALA A 76 2.73 -12.27 -1.94
CA ALA A 76 2.21 -13.61 -1.68
C ALA A 76 2.18 -14.49 -2.94
N ARG A 77 2.31 -13.90 -4.13
CA ARG A 77 2.39 -14.62 -5.40
C ARG A 77 3.85 -15.01 -5.69
N PRO A 78 4.09 -16.10 -6.41
CA PRO A 78 5.44 -16.45 -6.86
C PRO A 78 6.12 -15.29 -7.60
N SER A 79 7.45 -15.25 -7.52
CA SER A 79 8.28 -14.32 -8.32
C SER A 79 8.15 -14.58 -9.83
N ALA A 80 8.71 -13.71 -10.66
CA ALA A 80 8.68 -13.86 -12.11
C ALA A 80 9.27 -15.20 -12.60
N ASP A 81 10.28 -15.71 -11.91
CA ASP A 81 10.90 -17.03 -12.14
C ASP A 81 10.21 -18.17 -11.37
N LYS A 82 8.97 -17.94 -10.91
CA LYS A 82 8.07 -18.89 -10.24
C LYS A 82 8.57 -19.44 -8.92
N ARG A 83 9.53 -18.81 -8.28
CA ARG A 83 9.95 -19.17 -6.92
C ARG A 83 8.91 -18.68 -5.89
N PRO A 84 8.52 -19.53 -4.91
CA PRO A 84 7.63 -19.11 -3.84
C PRO A 84 8.31 -18.03 -3.00
N ARG A 85 7.52 -17.00 -2.64
CA ARG A 85 7.98 -15.89 -1.81
C ARG A 85 6.87 -15.39 -0.90
N LEU A 86 7.24 -14.68 0.14
CA LEU A 86 6.32 -13.90 0.96
C LEU A 86 6.93 -12.54 1.26
N GLY A 87 6.07 -11.53 1.35
CA GLY A 87 6.44 -10.17 1.71
C GLY A 87 5.91 -9.81 3.10
N LEU A 88 6.77 -9.22 3.92
CA LEU A 88 6.43 -8.68 5.23
C LEU A 88 6.72 -7.18 5.24
N GLY A 89 5.71 -6.36 5.55
CA GLY A 89 5.91 -4.92 5.69
C GLY A 89 6.80 -4.61 6.90
N LEU A 90 7.87 -3.87 6.68
CA LEU A 90 8.75 -3.38 7.74
C LEU A 90 8.44 -1.92 8.09
N GLY A 91 7.99 -1.14 7.13
CA GLY A 91 7.62 0.25 7.32
C GLY A 91 7.04 0.88 6.08
N PHE A 92 6.16 1.88 6.29
CA PHE A 92 5.59 2.68 5.21
C PHE A 92 5.57 4.15 5.65
N GLU A 93 5.84 5.03 4.70
CA GLU A 93 5.64 6.46 4.82
C GLU A 93 4.58 6.89 3.81
N LEU A 94 3.56 7.59 4.29
CA LEU A 94 2.42 8.04 3.50
C LEU A 94 2.32 9.55 3.55
N THR A 95 2.23 10.18 2.39
CA THR A 95 2.00 11.62 2.28
C THR A 95 0.68 11.87 1.55
N PHE A 96 -0.32 12.39 2.28
CA PHE A 96 -1.62 12.73 1.72
C PHE A 96 -1.54 14.04 0.94
N ARG A 97 -2.04 14.03 -0.30
CA ARG A 97 -1.92 15.16 -1.25
C ARG A 97 -3.26 15.75 -1.65
N GLY A 98 -4.34 15.04 -1.48
CA GLY A 98 -5.66 15.52 -1.84
C GLY A 98 -6.80 14.67 -1.29
N PRO A 99 -8.03 15.20 -1.29
CA PRO A 99 -9.19 14.46 -0.80
C PRO A 99 -9.53 13.29 -1.74
N VAL A 100 -9.97 12.21 -1.13
CA VAL A 100 -10.50 11.02 -1.80
C VAL A 100 -12.01 11.07 -1.69
N TYR A 101 -12.70 11.40 -2.76
CA TYR A 101 -14.16 11.49 -2.76
C TYR A 101 -14.81 10.13 -2.97
N ALA A 102 -16.02 9.97 -2.42
CA ALA A 102 -16.85 8.83 -2.72
C ALA A 102 -17.12 8.72 -4.23
N GLU A 103 -17.22 7.49 -4.74
CA GLU A 103 -17.54 7.12 -6.12
C GLU A 103 -16.51 7.57 -7.19
N GLU A 104 -15.31 7.99 -6.79
CA GLU A 104 -14.24 8.25 -7.75
C GLU A 104 -13.46 6.96 -8.09
N ASP A 105 -13.06 6.84 -9.34
CA ASP A 105 -12.09 5.82 -9.75
C ASP A 105 -10.70 6.23 -9.30
N ILE A 106 -10.03 5.32 -8.61
CA ILE A 106 -8.71 5.55 -8.03
C ILE A 106 -7.75 4.50 -8.58
N ASP A 107 -6.71 4.94 -9.26
CA ASP A 107 -5.60 4.11 -9.70
C ASP A 107 -4.51 4.12 -8.64
N LEU A 108 -4.14 2.94 -8.16
CA LEU A 108 -3.07 2.73 -7.19
C LEU A 108 -1.96 1.93 -7.85
N ARG A 109 -0.71 2.29 -7.56
CA ARG A 109 0.45 1.57 -8.10
C ARG A 109 1.63 1.58 -7.14
N TRP A 110 2.47 0.56 -7.31
CA TRP A 110 3.78 0.45 -6.71
C TRP A 110 4.85 0.08 -7.74
N ALA A 111 6.06 0.51 -7.49
CA ALA A 111 7.25 0.08 -8.20
C ALA A 111 8.35 -0.27 -7.19
N VAL A 112 9.06 -1.35 -7.44
CA VAL A 112 10.26 -1.72 -6.67
C VAL A 112 11.41 -0.82 -7.11
N THR A 113 12.00 -0.10 -6.17
CA THR A 113 13.08 0.87 -6.40
C THR A 113 14.45 0.39 -5.90
N GLY A 114 14.48 -0.62 -5.03
CA GLY A 114 15.71 -1.16 -4.50
C GLY A 114 15.51 -2.55 -3.92
N VAL A 115 16.54 -3.40 -4.02
CA VAL A 115 16.55 -4.75 -3.45
C VAL A 115 17.95 -5.03 -2.92
N SER A 116 18.06 -5.40 -1.64
CA SER A 116 19.33 -5.72 -1.00
C SER A 116 19.18 -6.88 -0.02
N TRP A 117 20.17 -7.77 0.01
CA TRP A 117 20.20 -8.87 0.97
C TRP A 117 20.48 -8.35 2.39
N LYS A 118 19.74 -8.84 3.36
CA LYS A 118 19.96 -8.57 4.78
C LYS A 118 20.14 -9.89 5.53
N GLU A 119 21.38 -10.22 5.84
CA GLU A 119 21.74 -11.48 6.52
C GLU A 119 21.01 -11.62 7.86
N SER A 120 20.92 -10.54 8.63
CA SER A 120 20.25 -10.54 9.93
C SER A 120 18.75 -10.83 9.87
N LEU A 121 18.11 -10.67 8.71
CA LEU A 121 16.69 -10.93 8.47
C LEU A 121 16.45 -12.18 7.60
N VAL A 122 17.52 -12.78 7.10
CA VAL A 122 17.49 -13.94 6.17
C VAL A 122 16.53 -13.66 5.01
N GLY A 123 16.73 -12.54 4.33
CA GLY A 123 15.83 -12.10 3.26
C GLY A 123 16.27 -10.84 2.55
N TRP A 124 15.49 -10.47 1.56
CA TRP A 124 15.72 -9.31 0.71
C TRP A 124 14.93 -8.11 1.21
N VAL A 125 15.61 -7.08 1.68
CA VAL A 125 14.99 -5.78 1.96
C VAL A 125 14.69 -5.15 0.62
N THR A 126 13.40 -4.90 0.39
CA THR A 126 12.84 -4.41 -0.86
C THR A 126 12.21 -3.05 -0.63
N LEU A 127 12.72 -2.05 -1.34
CA LEU A 127 12.22 -0.67 -1.28
C LEU A 127 11.22 -0.45 -2.40
N LEU A 128 10.14 0.27 -2.08
CA LEU A 128 9.06 0.58 -3.02
C LEU A 128 8.73 2.08 -3.00
N ALA A 129 8.35 2.59 -4.15
CA ALA A 129 7.67 3.87 -4.29
C ALA A 129 6.30 3.64 -4.92
N GLY A 130 5.28 4.30 -4.38
CA GLY A 130 3.91 4.13 -4.82
C GLY A 130 3.10 5.41 -4.78
N ASP A 131 2.00 5.41 -5.48
CA ASP A 131 1.04 6.50 -5.47
C ASP A 131 -0.40 6.01 -5.68
N ALA A 132 -1.33 6.91 -5.36
CA ALA A 132 -2.74 6.78 -5.68
C ALA A 132 -3.22 8.07 -6.37
N ARG A 133 -3.98 7.91 -7.45
CA ARG A 133 -4.47 9.02 -8.27
C ARG A 133 -5.94 8.85 -8.62
N ALA A 134 -6.66 9.97 -8.71
CA ALA A 134 -7.96 10.06 -9.36
C ALA A 134 -7.81 10.96 -10.60
N GLY A 135 -7.72 10.36 -11.80
CA GLY A 135 -7.30 11.05 -13.01
C GLY A 135 -5.91 11.70 -12.81
N ASP A 136 -5.80 12.98 -13.07
CA ASP A 136 -4.53 13.71 -12.93
C ASP A 136 -4.23 14.14 -11.47
N ARG A 137 -5.18 14.00 -10.55
CA ARG A 137 -4.99 14.40 -9.15
C ARG A 137 -4.20 13.36 -8.38
N LEU A 138 -3.06 13.75 -7.83
CA LEU A 138 -2.34 12.93 -6.86
C LEU A 138 -3.08 13.00 -5.52
N LEU A 139 -3.50 11.85 -5.01
CA LEU A 139 -4.22 11.71 -3.74
C LEU A 139 -3.27 11.34 -2.60
N LEU A 140 -2.31 10.46 -2.89
CA LEU A 140 -1.37 9.92 -1.93
C LEU A 140 -0.07 9.55 -2.64
N ALA A 141 1.06 9.88 -2.01
CA ALA A 141 2.39 9.37 -2.36
C ALA A 141 2.90 8.51 -1.20
N ALA A 142 3.60 7.42 -1.52
CA ALA A 142 4.06 6.48 -0.51
C ALA A 142 5.46 5.95 -0.81
N THR A 143 6.18 5.63 0.25
CA THR A 143 7.33 4.73 0.19
C THR A 143 7.08 3.52 1.09
N GLY A 144 7.65 2.39 0.74
CA GLY A 144 7.52 1.16 1.50
C GLY A 144 8.84 0.43 1.62
N THR A 145 9.05 -0.21 2.75
CA THR A 145 10.15 -1.14 2.99
C THR A 145 9.56 -2.48 3.38
N LEU A 146 9.87 -3.51 2.62
CA LEU A 146 9.43 -4.88 2.85
C LEU A 146 10.63 -5.80 3.05
N LEU A 147 10.41 -6.86 3.82
CA LEU A 147 11.24 -8.05 3.77
C LEU A 147 10.59 -9.06 2.84
N VAL A 148 11.28 -9.43 1.76
CA VAL A 148 10.84 -10.49 0.84
C VAL A 148 11.77 -11.69 1.00
N ARG A 149 11.19 -12.85 1.32
CA ARG A 149 11.95 -14.08 1.55
C ARG A 149 11.20 -15.32 1.10
N ALA A 150 11.91 -16.46 0.99
CA ALA A 150 11.27 -17.73 0.76
C ALA A 150 10.43 -18.17 1.98
N PRO A 151 9.29 -18.85 1.79
CA PRO A 151 8.55 -19.46 2.89
C PRO A 151 9.43 -20.37 3.72
N GLY A 152 9.26 -20.34 5.04
CA GLY A 152 10.05 -21.17 5.97
C GLY A 152 11.48 -20.68 6.24
N ALA A 153 11.94 -19.65 5.56
CA ALA A 153 13.22 -19.02 5.91
C ALA A 153 13.10 -18.36 7.30
N SER A 154 13.81 -18.88 8.27
CA SER A 154 13.91 -18.36 9.64
C SER A 154 15.36 -18.42 10.09
N ARG A 155 15.70 -17.70 11.14
CA ARG A 155 16.97 -17.87 11.83
C ARG A 155 17.03 -19.22 12.52
#